data_0926a8980d76a5d15e6e6b5912684f19
#
_entry.id   0926a8980d76a5d15e6e6b5912684f19
#
_cell.length_a   1.000
_cell.length_b   1.000
_cell.length_c   1.000
_cell.angle_alpha   90.00
_cell.angle_beta   90.00
_cell.angle_gamma   90.00
#
_symmetry.space_group_name_H-M   'P 1'
#
loop_
_entity.id
_entity.type
_entity.pdbx_description
1 polymer ?
#
loop_
_entity_poly.entity_id
_entity_poly.type
_entity_poly.pdbx_seq_one_letter_code
_entity_poly.pdbx_strand_id
1 'polypeptide(L)'
;MHPDIAANIAQFPEHIQAQLGDLHAFILEKVPGLTQKMAYGIPTFQLNGKNFIHYAGYSKHIGLYPGAKGIAAFSTEFEKRNFKYSKGAIQFPVKEALPLDLVEDILDYLLAKSAN
;
A
#
# COMPACT_ATOMS: atom_id res chain seq x y z
N MET A 1 4.98 -11.23 -9.86
CA MET A 1 4.28 -11.14 -8.53
C MET A 1 4.53 -12.43 -7.77
N HIS A 2 4.80 -12.32 -6.48
CA HIS A 2 4.99 -13.47 -5.62
C HIS A 2 3.75 -14.39 -5.64
N PRO A 3 3.89 -15.72 -5.76
CA PRO A 3 2.73 -16.61 -5.88
C PRO A 3 1.74 -16.51 -4.72
N ASP A 4 2.21 -16.33 -3.49
CA ASP A 4 1.33 -16.22 -2.32
C ASP A 4 0.54 -14.92 -2.34
N ILE A 5 1.13 -13.85 -2.86
CA ILE A 5 0.44 -12.56 -3.05
C ILE A 5 -0.61 -12.70 -4.14
N ALA A 6 -0.27 -13.35 -5.25
CA ALA A 6 -1.22 -13.59 -6.32
C ALA A 6 -2.43 -14.39 -5.83
N ALA A 7 -2.20 -15.43 -5.01
CA ALA A 7 -3.26 -16.23 -4.42
C ALA A 7 -4.15 -15.41 -3.48
N ASN A 8 -3.55 -14.51 -2.71
CA ASN A 8 -4.29 -13.60 -1.84
C ASN A 8 -5.21 -12.68 -2.65
N ILE A 9 -4.68 -12.06 -3.69
CA ILE A 9 -5.44 -11.15 -4.56
C ILE A 9 -6.58 -11.88 -5.26
N ALA A 10 -6.36 -13.12 -5.68
CA ALA A 10 -7.34 -13.90 -6.42
C ALA A 10 -8.63 -14.17 -5.63
N GLN A 11 -8.63 -13.99 -4.32
CA GLN A 11 -9.81 -14.18 -3.47
C GLN A 11 -10.84 -13.06 -3.59
N PHE A 12 -10.48 -11.94 -4.21
CA PHE A 12 -11.34 -10.75 -4.27
C PHE A 12 -12.11 -10.67 -5.60
N PRO A 13 -13.20 -9.90 -5.65
CA PRO A 13 -13.89 -9.63 -6.92
C PRO A 13 -12.96 -8.97 -7.94
N GLU A 14 -13.25 -9.14 -9.22
CA GLU A 14 -12.38 -8.67 -10.30
C GLU A 14 -11.99 -7.20 -10.19
N HIS A 15 -12.93 -6.32 -9.84
CA HIS A 15 -12.63 -4.88 -9.75
C HIS A 15 -11.65 -4.57 -8.62
N ILE A 16 -11.69 -5.33 -7.55
CA ILE A 16 -10.73 -5.17 -6.43
C ILE A 16 -9.40 -5.80 -6.81
N GLN A 17 -9.41 -6.95 -7.49
CA GLN A 17 -8.18 -7.56 -8.01
C GLN A 17 -7.43 -6.58 -8.91
N ALA A 18 -8.15 -5.87 -9.78
CA ALA A 18 -7.54 -4.90 -10.68
C ALA A 18 -6.86 -3.77 -9.90
N GLN A 19 -7.53 -3.23 -8.89
CA GLN A 19 -6.95 -2.17 -8.06
C GLN A 19 -5.75 -2.64 -7.26
N LEU A 20 -5.83 -3.84 -6.67
CA LEU A 20 -4.70 -4.42 -5.93
C LEU A 20 -3.50 -4.66 -6.85
N GLY A 21 -3.75 -5.17 -8.05
CA GLY A 21 -2.71 -5.38 -9.05
C GLY A 21 -2.07 -4.09 -9.51
N ASP A 22 -2.87 -3.05 -9.73
CA ASP A 22 -2.36 -1.73 -10.11
C ASP A 22 -1.51 -1.12 -9.02
N LEU A 23 -1.94 -1.23 -7.77
CA LEU A 23 -1.18 -0.73 -6.63
C LEU A 23 0.15 -1.47 -6.50
N HIS A 24 0.12 -2.80 -6.60
CA HIS A 24 1.31 -3.64 -6.55
C HIS A 24 2.33 -3.23 -7.61
N ALA A 25 1.88 -3.12 -8.86
CA ALA A 25 2.74 -2.75 -9.97
C ALA A 25 3.30 -1.33 -9.82
N PHE A 26 2.47 -0.41 -9.35
CA PHE A 26 2.89 0.98 -9.14
C PHE A 26 4.01 1.08 -8.09
N ILE A 27 3.85 0.36 -6.97
CA ILE A 27 4.86 0.37 -5.89
C ILE A 27 6.19 -0.17 -6.43
N LEU A 28 6.16 -1.30 -7.16
CA LEU A 28 7.37 -1.88 -7.74
C LEU A 28 8.03 -0.96 -8.76
N GLU A 29 7.22 -0.26 -9.55
CA GLU A 29 7.75 0.68 -10.55
C GLU A 29 8.45 1.86 -9.89
N LYS A 30 7.86 2.39 -8.82
CA LYS A 30 8.40 3.57 -8.14
C LYS A 30 9.58 3.25 -7.23
N VAL A 31 9.64 2.03 -6.70
CA VAL A 31 10.72 1.62 -5.79
C VAL A 31 11.35 0.32 -6.31
N PRO A 32 12.26 0.39 -7.29
CA PRO A 32 12.93 -0.81 -7.79
C PRO A 32 13.74 -1.47 -6.68
N GLY A 33 13.80 -2.80 -6.73
CA GLY A 33 14.60 -3.57 -5.79
C GLY A 33 13.88 -4.05 -4.55
N LEU A 34 12.59 -3.76 -4.42
CA LEU A 34 11.80 -4.32 -3.33
C LEU A 34 11.63 -5.82 -3.51
N THR A 35 11.73 -6.58 -2.43
CA THR A 35 11.36 -7.98 -2.40
C THR A 35 9.93 -8.14 -1.89
N GLN A 36 9.30 -9.26 -2.20
CA GLN A 36 7.89 -9.50 -1.93
C GLN A 36 7.71 -10.70 -1.04
N LYS A 37 6.74 -10.63 -0.15
CA LYS A 37 6.34 -11.77 0.69
C LYS A 37 4.96 -11.52 1.29
N MET A 38 4.40 -12.54 1.93
CA MET A 38 3.26 -12.37 2.84
C MET A 38 3.81 -12.17 4.25
N ALA A 39 3.28 -11.20 4.96
CA ALA A 39 3.58 -10.98 6.38
C ALA A 39 2.31 -10.47 7.04
N TYR A 40 2.05 -10.92 8.25
CA TYR A 40 0.81 -10.57 8.98
C TYR A 40 -0.45 -10.90 8.18
N GLY A 41 -0.39 -11.91 7.32
CA GLY A 41 -1.50 -12.31 6.47
C GLY A 41 -1.79 -11.42 5.29
N ILE A 42 -0.92 -10.46 4.97
CA ILE A 42 -1.14 -9.52 3.87
C ILE A 42 0.10 -9.36 2.98
N PRO A 43 -0.11 -8.94 1.72
CA PRO A 43 1.00 -8.62 0.81
C PRO A 43 1.95 -7.58 1.42
N THR A 44 3.25 -7.86 1.31
CA THR A 44 4.29 -7.07 1.94
C THR A 44 5.46 -6.87 0.99
N PHE A 45 5.99 -5.65 0.97
CA PHE A 45 7.25 -5.34 0.31
C PHE A 45 8.32 -5.10 1.35
N GLN A 46 9.52 -5.62 1.08
CA GLN A 46 10.69 -5.41 1.94
C GLN A 46 11.77 -4.66 1.18
N LEU A 47 12.47 -3.80 1.89
CA LEU A 47 13.64 -3.08 1.38
C LEU A 47 14.83 -3.47 2.27
N ASN A 48 15.87 -4.05 1.66
CA ASN A 48 17.07 -4.48 2.38
C ASN A 48 16.74 -5.41 3.56
N GLY A 49 15.78 -6.32 3.35
CA GLY A 49 15.40 -7.31 4.35
C GLY A 49 14.46 -6.81 5.44
N LYS A 50 14.04 -5.55 5.38
CA LYS A 50 13.12 -4.97 6.37
C LYS A 50 11.77 -4.66 5.73
N ASN A 51 10.69 -4.84 6.48
CA ASN A 51 9.37 -4.49 6.01
C ASN A 51 9.31 -3.00 5.67
N PHE A 52 8.86 -2.68 4.48
CA PHE A 52 8.83 -1.32 3.96
C PHE A 52 7.40 -0.80 3.87
N ILE A 53 6.51 -1.55 3.25
CA ILE A 53 5.11 -1.17 3.13
C ILE A 53 4.26 -2.43 2.92
N HIS A 54 3.01 -2.39 3.41
CA HIS A 54 2.05 -3.47 3.22
C HIS A 54 0.79 -2.91 2.58
N TYR A 55 -0.01 -3.77 1.96
CA TYR A 55 -1.34 -3.41 1.50
C TYR A 55 -2.26 -4.62 1.62
N ALA A 56 -3.57 -4.36 1.62
CA ALA A 56 -4.55 -5.44 1.74
C ALA A 56 -5.86 -5.05 1.07
N GLY A 57 -6.58 -6.05 0.56
CA GLY A 57 -7.91 -5.85 0.01
C GLY A 57 -8.97 -6.12 1.07
N TYR A 58 -10.07 -5.37 0.95
CA TYR A 58 -11.28 -5.55 1.76
C TYR A 58 -12.48 -5.38 0.83
N SER A 59 -13.69 -5.66 1.30
CA SER A 59 -14.87 -5.62 0.44
C SER A 59 -15.20 -4.24 -0.10
N LYS A 60 -14.84 -3.18 0.65
CA LYS A 60 -15.21 -1.79 0.29
C LYS A 60 -14.03 -0.84 0.20
N HIS A 61 -12.83 -1.28 0.60
CA HIS A 61 -11.64 -0.44 0.54
C HIS A 61 -10.39 -1.27 0.35
N ILE A 62 -9.32 -0.57 -0.04
CA ILE A 62 -7.97 -1.12 -0.04
C ILE A 62 -7.24 -0.43 1.10
N GLY A 63 -6.56 -1.22 1.94
CA GLY A 63 -5.74 -0.69 3.01
C GLY A 63 -4.29 -0.56 2.56
N LEU A 64 -3.66 0.57 2.88
CA LEU A 64 -2.23 0.77 2.70
C LEU A 64 -1.62 0.99 4.08
N TYR A 65 -0.51 0.35 4.35
CA TYR A 65 0.11 0.31 5.69
C TYR A 65 1.55 0.81 5.60
N PRO A 66 1.75 2.15 5.64
CA PRO A 66 3.09 2.73 5.54
C PRO A 66 3.79 2.91 6.90
N GLY A 67 3.18 2.38 7.97
CA GLY A 67 3.68 2.57 9.32
C GLY A 67 3.17 3.86 9.97
N ALA A 68 3.32 3.94 11.30
CA ALA A 68 2.76 5.05 12.07
C ALA A 68 3.34 6.41 11.66
N LYS A 69 4.64 6.46 11.34
CA LYS A 69 5.28 7.72 10.91
C LYS A 69 4.78 8.16 9.54
N GLY A 70 4.56 7.20 8.63
CA GLY A 70 4.02 7.49 7.31
C GLY A 70 2.60 8.04 7.41
N ILE A 71 1.77 7.47 8.25
CA ILE A 71 0.40 7.96 8.46
C ILE A 71 0.44 9.38 9.06
N ALA A 72 1.26 9.59 10.09
CA ALA A 72 1.34 10.90 10.75
C ALA A 72 1.81 11.99 9.78
N ALA A 73 2.76 11.66 8.91
CA ALA A 73 3.31 12.63 7.95
C ALA A 73 2.27 13.12 6.93
N PHE A 74 1.26 12.32 6.62
CA PHE A 74 0.28 12.64 5.58
C PHE A 74 -1.15 12.79 6.12
N SER A 75 -1.35 12.80 7.45
CA SER A 75 -2.69 12.83 8.03
C SER A 75 -3.52 14.04 7.58
N THR A 76 -2.91 15.20 7.43
CA THR A 76 -3.60 16.40 6.94
C THR A 76 -4.13 16.19 5.52
N GLU A 77 -3.34 15.56 4.66
CA GLU A 77 -3.74 15.27 3.29
C GLU A 77 -4.87 14.24 3.26
N PHE A 78 -4.82 13.23 4.13
CA PHE A 78 -5.90 12.25 4.23
C PHE A 78 -7.21 12.92 4.63
N GLU A 79 -7.16 13.84 5.58
CA GLU A 79 -8.35 14.58 6.03
C GLU A 79 -8.91 15.46 4.92
N LYS A 80 -8.06 16.14 4.16
CA LYS A 80 -8.48 16.95 3.01
C LYS A 80 -9.22 16.12 1.97
N ARG A 81 -8.78 14.89 1.74
CA ARG A 81 -9.36 13.99 0.73
C ARG A 81 -10.47 13.11 1.30
N ASN A 82 -10.81 13.25 2.57
CA ASN A 82 -11.84 12.46 3.25
C ASN A 82 -11.53 10.95 3.27
N PHE A 83 -10.25 10.58 3.36
CA PHE A 83 -9.88 9.20 3.56
C PHE A 83 -9.89 8.85 5.03
N LYS A 84 -10.47 7.70 5.36
CA LYS A 84 -10.42 7.15 6.72
C LYS A 84 -9.01 6.61 6.98
N TYR A 85 -8.50 6.88 8.16
CA TYR A 85 -7.18 6.36 8.54
C TYR A 85 -7.12 6.10 10.04
N SER A 86 -6.13 5.30 10.42
CA SER A 86 -5.82 4.99 11.81
C SER A 86 -4.32 5.24 12.02
N LYS A 87 -3.80 4.84 13.17
CA LYS A 87 -2.38 5.06 13.50
C LYS A 87 -1.42 4.44 12.47
N GLY A 88 -1.78 3.29 11.89
CA GLY A 88 -0.89 2.57 10.99
C GLY A 88 -1.42 2.31 9.59
N ALA A 89 -2.66 2.71 9.28
CA ALA A 89 -3.32 2.35 8.03
C ALA A 89 -4.13 3.49 7.44
N ILE A 90 -4.15 3.59 6.12
CA ILE A 90 -5.02 4.48 5.35
C ILE A 90 -5.94 3.62 4.48
N GLN A 91 -7.23 4.00 4.36
CA GLN A 91 -8.23 3.29 3.56
C GLN A 91 -8.54 4.06 2.28
N PHE A 92 -8.44 3.37 1.13
CA PHE A 92 -8.83 3.92 -0.17
C PHE A 92 -10.12 3.23 -0.63
N PRO A 93 -11.24 3.95 -0.76
CA PRO A 93 -12.50 3.33 -1.18
C PRO A 93 -12.38 2.66 -2.57
N VAL A 94 -12.87 1.43 -2.69
CA VAL A 94 -12.76 0.69 -3.97
C VAL A 94 -13.62 1.29 -5.08
N LYS A 95 -14.62 2.09 -4.74
CA LYS A 95 -15.48 2.76 -5.74
C LYS A 95 -14.83 3.98 -6.39
N GLU A 96 -13.66 4.40 -5.91
CA GLU A 96 -12.92 5.54 -6.44
C GLU A 96 -11.61 5.07 -7.03
N ALA A 97 -11.03 5.84 -7.93
CA ALA A 97 -9.71 5.56 -8.45
C ALA A 97 -8.67 5.64 -7.33
N LEU A 98 -7.65 4.79 -7.39
CA LEU A 98 -6.56 4.84 -6.42
C LEU A 98 -5.84 6.20 -6.53
N PRO A 99 -5.54 6.86 -5.40
CA PRO A 99 -4.83 8.14 -5.42
C PRO A 99 -3.32 7.89 -5.58
N LEU A 100 -2.90 7.51 -6.79
CA LEU A 100 -1.51 7.12 -7.05
C LEU A 100 -0.52 8.26 -6.81
N ASP A 101 -0.94 9.51 -7.00
CA ASP A 101 -0.13 10.68 -6.66
C ASP A 101 0.23 10.71 -5.17
N LEU A 102 -0.76 10.43 -4.32
CA LEU A 102 -0.55 10.36 -2.88
C LEU A 102 0.30 9.16 -2.49
N VAL A 103 0.06 8.01 -3.12
CA VAL A 103 0.87 6.81 -2.88
C VAL A 103 2.34 7.09 -3.22
N GLU A 104 2.60 7.78 -4.32
CA GLU A 104 3.97 8.15 -4.71
C GLU A 104 4.64 9.02 -3.64
N ASP A 105 3.92 10.03 -3.14
CA ASP A 105 4.45 10.90 -2.08
C ASP A 105 4.77 10.12 -0.82
N ILE A 106 3.91 9.17 -0.45
CA ILE A 106 4.15 8.29 0.72
C ILE A 106 5.41 7.44 0.49
N LEU A 107 5.56 6.86 -0.70
CA LEU A 107 6.73 6.04 -1.03
C LEU A 107 8.01 6.87 -0.97
N ASP A 108 8.00 8.08 -1.51
CA ASP A 108 9.15 8.99 -1.46
C ASP A 108 9.54 9.31 -0.03
N TYR A 109 8.55 9.56 0.83
CA TYR A 109 8.79 9.82 2.25
C TYR A 109 9.45 8.62 2.93
N LEU A 110 8.91 7.41 2.69
CA LEU A 110 9.45 6.20 3.29
C LEU A 110 10.87 5.91 2.81
N LEU A 111 11.16 6.15 1.54
CA LEU A 111 12.51 5.99 0.98
C LEU A 111 13.49 6.96 1.64
N ALA A 112 13.12 8.21 1.80
CA ALA A 112 13.96 9.21 2.44
C ALA A 112 14.27 8.82 3.90
N LYS A 113 13.30 8.27 4.62
CA LYS A 113 13.50 7.83 6.01
C LYS A 113 14.35 6.57 6.09
N SER A 114 14.23 5.66 5.13
CA SER A 114 15.00 4.41 5.14
C SER A 114 16.47 4.62 4.78
N ALA A 115 16.81 5.73 4.16
CA ALA A 115 18.19 6.08 3.81
C ALA A 115 19.01 6.59 5.00
N ASN A 116 18.37 6.85 6.14
CA ASN A 116 19.05 7.39 7.34
C ASN A 116 19.33 6.33 8.38
#